data_b608d062c23e678682f5d55991862a63
#
_entry.id   b608d062c23e678682f5d55991862a63
#
_cell.length_a   1.000
_cell.length_b   1.000
_cell.length_c   1.000
_cell.angle_alpha   90.00
_cell.angle_beta   90.00
_cell.angle_gamma   90.00
#
_symmetry.space_group_name_H-M   'P 1'
#
loop_
_entity.id
_entity.type
_entity.pdbx_description
1 polymer ?
#
loop_
_entity_poly.entity_id
_entity_poly.type
_entity_poly.pdbx_seq_one_letter_code
_entity_poly.pdbx_strand_id
1 'polypeptide(L)' 'MKLSEFIEKLSEVLEIEDREINSTDIFRDYDEWDSLAYLSVIAFLDEEFEIQIEEAEFKKLITVEDLYNITVK' A
#
# COMPACT_ATOMS: atom_id res chain seq x y z
N MET A 1 -11.46 2.16 -8.00
CA MET A 1 -11.34 2.79 -6.66
C MET A 1 -10.61 4.12 -6.79
N LYS A 2 -11.07 5.13 -6.09
CA LYS A 2 -10.41 6.44 -6.10
C LYS A 2 -9.18 6.41 -5.19
N LEU A 3 -8.22 7.29 -5.49
CA LEU A 3 -6.99 7.39 -4.68
C LEU A 3 -7.30 7.64 -3.21
N SER A 4 -8.25 8.51 -2.91
CA SER A 4 -8.63 8.80 -1.52
C SER A 4 -9.16 7.57 -0.80
N GLU A 5 -9.94 6.75 -1.49
CA GLU A 5 -10.45 5.50 -0.91
C GLU A 5 -9.32 4.50 -0.70
N PHE A 6 -8.41 4.42 -1.65
CA PHE A 6 -7.25 3.54 -1.55
C PHE A 6 -6.39 3.91 -0.34
N ILE A 7 -6.13 5.21 -0.16
CA ILE A 7 -5.34 5.71 0.96
C ILE A 7 -6.01 5.38 2.29
N GLU A 8 -7.34 5.55 2.36
CA GLU A 8 -8.09 5.24 3.56
C GLU A 8 -7.99 3.76 3.91
N LYS A 9 -8.15 2.88 2.92
CA LYS A 9 -8.03 1.44 3.14
C LYS A 9 -6.59 1.04 3.49
N LEU A 10 -5.62 1.67 2.85
CA LEU A 10 -4.22 1.40 3.15
C LEU A 10 -3.87 1.78 4.58
N SER A 11 -4.41 2.89 5.07
CA SER A 11 -4.18 3.29 6.46
C SER A 11 -4.73 2.27 7.44
N GLU A 12 -5.86 1.66 7.12
CA GLU A 12 -6.43 0.58 7.93
C GLU A 12 -5.54 -0.66 7.90
N VAL A 13 -5.05 -1.02 6.72
CA VAL A 13 -4.18 -2.18 6.54
C VAL A 13 -2.89 -2.04 7.33
N LEU A 14 -2.33 -0.83 7.33
CA LEU A 14 -1.08 -0.54 8.04
C LEU A 14 -1.29 -0.13 9.49
N GLU A 15 -2.55 -0.02 9.92
CA GLU A 15 -2.91 0.40 11.28
C GLU A 15 -2.34 1.77 11.64
N ILE A 16 -2.33 2.67 10.66
CA ILE A 16 -1.89 4.05 10.87
C ILE A 16 -3.13 4.90 11.12
N GLU A 17 -3.32 5.34 12.35
CA GLU A 17 -4.50 6.10 12.76
C GLU A 17 -4.18 7.51 13.24
N ASP A 18 -2.91 7.77 13.54
CA ASP A 18 -2.49 9.01 14.19
C ASP A 18 -2.00 10.09 13.22
N ARG A 19 -2.02 9.79 11.93
CA ARG A 19 -1.59 10.76 10.92
C ARG A 19 -2.20 10.43 9.56
N GLU A 20 -2.10 11.38 8.66
CA GLU A 20 -2.59 11.26 7.30
C GLU A 20 -1.54 10.63 6.40
N ILE A 21 -2.00 9.73 5.54
CA ILE A 21 -1.14 9.13 4.52
C ILE A 21 -1.30 9.95 3.23
N ASN A 22 -0.18 10.35 2.65
CA ASN A 22 -0.17 11.10 1.40
C ASN A 22 0.35 10.23 0.25
N SER A 23 -0.14 10.49 -0.96
CA SER A 23 0.24 9.73 -2.14
C SER A 23 1.73 9.81 -2.45
N THR A 24 2.39 10.90 -2.04
CA THR A 24 3.81 11.10 -2.28
C THR A 24 4.69 10.50 -1.19
N ASP A 25 4.09 9.97 -0.13
CA ASP A 25 4.86 9.37 0.96
C ASP A 25 5.57 8.10 0.49
N ILE A 26 6.75 7.89 1.01
CA ILE A 26 7.50 6.64 0.79
C ILE A 26 7.02 5.68 1.88
N PHE A 27 6.21 4.71 1.50
CA PHE A 27 5.54 3.86 2.48
C PHE A 27 6.50 3.01 3.31
N ARG A 28 7.68 2.68 2.77
CA ARG A 28 8.68 1.91 3.53
C ARG A 28 9.33 2.72 4.64
N ASP A 29 9.20 4.05 4.60
CA ASP A 29 9.76 4.93 5.64
C ASP A 29 8.83 5.07 6.84
N TYR A 30 7.61 4.54 6.77
CA TYR A 30 6.69 4.58 7.90
C TYR A 30 7.23 3.73 9.06
N ASP A 31 7.08 4.24 10.27
CA ASP A 31 7.48 3.51 11.48
C ASP A 31 6.76 2.17 11.60
N GLU A 32 5.55 2.10 11.06
CA GLU A 32 4.73 0.89 11.11
C GLU A 32 5.12 -0.15 10.07
N TRP A 33 6.02 0.19 9.16
CA TRP A 33 6.41 -0.72 8.09
C TRP A 33 7.35 -1.80 8.59
N ASP A 34 6.93 -3.05 8.47
CA ASP A 34 7.72 -4.22 8.84
C ASP A 34 7.28 -5.40 7.96
N SER A 35 7.74 -6.60 8.27
CA SER A 35 7.39 -7.81 7.50
C SER A 35 5.90 -8.10 7.53
N LEU A 36 5.24 -7.84 8.66
CA LEU A 36 3.80 -8.05 8.78
C LEU A 36 3.04 -7.03 7.94
N ALA A 37 3.50 -5.78 7.94
CA ALA A 37 2.89 -4.74 7.11
C ALA A 37 3.01 -5.09 5.63
N TYR A 38 4.18 -5.56 5.22
CA TYR A 38 4.39 -6.00 3.84
C TYR A 38 3.39 -7.10 3.46
N LEU A 39 3.29 -8.14 4.28
CA LEU A 39 2.36 -9.25 4.03
C LEU A 39 0.91 -8.78 4.01
N SER A 40 0.56 -7.85 4.89
CA SER A 40 -0.79 -7.28 4.93
C SER A 40 -1.13 -6.52 3.66
N VAL A 41 -0.18 -5.75 3.13
CA VAL A 41 -0.37 -5.02 1.87
C VAL A 41 -0.52 -5.99 0.70
N ILE A 42 0.31 -7.03 0.66
CA ILE A 42 0.21 -8.06 -0.39
C ILE A 42 -1.17 -8.73 -0.35
N ALA A 43 -1.64 -9.09 0.84
CA ALA A 43 -2.96 -9.70 0.99
C ALA A 43 -4.08 -8.72 0.59
N PHE A 44 -3.94 -7.46 0.94
CA PHE A 44 -4.90 -6.43 0.58
C PHE A 44 -5.01 -6.29 -0.95
N LEU A 45 -3.88 -6.23 -1.65
CA LEU A 45 -3.87 -6.13 -3.10
C LEU A 45 -4.52 -7.36 -3.75
N ASP A 46 -4.26 -8.53 -3.21
CA ASP A 46 -4.85 -9.78 -3.72
C ASP A 46 -6.36 -9.81 -3.49
N GLU A 47 -6.81 -9.50 -2.28
CA GLU A 47 -8.23 -9.59 -1.93
C GLU A 47 -9.09 -8.51 -2.58
N GLU A 48 -8.61 -7.29 -2.66
CA GLU A 48 -9.40 -6.17 -3.16
C GLU A 48 -9.30 -6.00 -4.67
N PHE A 49 -8.16 -6.35 -5.27
CA PHE A 49 -7.89 -6.06 -6.68
C PHE A 49 -7.51 -7.29 -7.48
N GLU A 50 -7.44 -8.45 -6.83
CA GLU A 50 -7.00 -9.71 -7.46
C GLU A 50 -5.63 -9.56 -8.11
N ILE A 51 -4.74 -8.81 -7.46
CA ILE A 51 -3.38 -8.57 -7.93
C ILE A 51 -2.42 -9.45 -7.13
N GLN A 52 -1.67 -10.29 -7.84
CA GLN A 52 -0.60 -11.08 -7.24
C GLN A 52 0.71 -10.51 -7.76
N ILE A 53 1.43 -9.83 -6.89
CA ILE A 53 2.68 -9.17 -7.26
C ILE A 53 3.86 -9.93 -6.66
N GLU A 54 4.88 -10.14 -7.47
CA GLU A 54 6.10 -10.80 -7.02
C GLU A 54 6.94 -9.82 -6.20
N GLU A 55 7.77 -10.36 -5.32
CA GLU A 55 8.63 -9.55 -4.46
C GLU A 55 9.53 -8.61 -5.27
N ALA A 56 10.09 -9.11 -6.38
CA ALA A 56 10.95 -8.30 -7.23
C ALA A 56 10.22 -7.09 -7.82
N GLU A 57 8.96 -7.28 -8.18
CA GLU A 57 8.12 -6.18 -8.69
C GLU A 57 7.76 -5.22 -7.57
N PHE A 58 7.43 -5.74 -6.41
CA PHE A 58 7.07 -4.91 -5.26
C PHE A 58 8.22 -4.00 -4.85
N LYS A 59 9.45 -4.47 -4.94
CA LYS A 59 10.63 -3.68 -4.58
C LYS A 59 10.80 -2.44 -5.44
N LYS A 60 10.21 -2.41 -6.61
CA LYS A 60 10.26 -1.25 -7.51
C LYS A 60 9.29 -0.16 -7.10
N LEU A 61 8.31 -0.49 -6.27
CA LEU A 61 7.32 0.47 -5.79
C LEU A 61 7.92 1.26 -4.64
N ILE A 62 7.79 2.57 -4.69
CA ILE A 62 8.42 3.46 -3.71
C ILE A 62 7.38 4.23 -2.91
N THR A 63 6.44 4.88 -3.60
CA THR A 63 5.45 5.74 -2.96
C THR A 63 4.09 5.07 -2.86
N VAL A 64 3.22 5.65 -2.03
CA VAL A 64 1.82 5.23 -1.93
C VAL A 64 1.16 5.31 -3.31
N GLU A 65 1.47 6.35 -4.08
CA GLU A 65 0.93 6.49 -5.43
C GLU A 65 1.36 5.33 -6.33
N ASP A 66 2.60 4.85 -6.17
CA ASP A 66 3.06 3.69 -6.94
C ASP A 66 2.21 2.46 -6.64
N LEU A 67 1.86 2.25 -5.38
CA LEU A 67 0.97 1.15 -4.99
C LEU A 67 -0.41 1.33 -5.64
N TYR A 68 -0.92 2.54 -5.62
CA TYR A 68 -2.23 2.82 -6.23
C TYR A 68 -2.21 2.58 -7.74
N ASN A 69 -1.14 3.01 -8.40
CA ASN A 69 -1.05 2.92 -9.86
C ASN A 69 -1.14 1.50 -10.39
N ILE A 70 -0.67 0.51 -9.66
CA ILE A 70 -0.79 -0.87 -10.11
C ILE A 70 -2.23 -1.38 -10.02
N THR A 71 -3.09 -0.71 -9.29
CA THR A 71 -4.49 -1.12 -9.11
C THR A 71 -5.41 -0.56 -10.19
N VAL A 72 -4.96 0.44 -10.96
CA VAL A 72 -5.80 1.14 -11.93
C VAL A 72 -5.45 0.84 -13.39
N LYS A 73 -4.77 -0.24 -13.63
CA LYS A 73 -4.43 -0.66 -14.99
C LYS A 73 -5.58 -1.35 -15.67
#